data_cc2cf8105ddadba3002fca9eb3221042
#
_entry.id   cc2cf8105ddadba3002fca9eb3221042
#
_cell.length_a   1.000
_cell.length_b   1.000
_cell.length_c   1.000
_cell.angle_alpha   90.00
_cell.angle_beta   90.00
_cell.angle_gamma   90.00
#
_symmetry.space_group_name_H-M   'P 1'
#
loop_
_entity.id
_entity.type
_entity.pdbx_description
1 polymer ?
#
loop_
_entity_poly.entity_id
_entity_poly.type
_entity_poly.pdbx_seq_one_letter_code
_entity_poly.pdbx_strand_id
1 'polypeptide(L)'
;MHVLFDKSEEGNCAGLSLISGEIKKFNTKLDFKIPHMGWNTVKIIKDDPSILSNNNKFYFIHSYYADPKCSNNIIGVTEHGREFASIVKKNNIYGVQFHPEKSHLFGRKFLENFLNA
;
A
#
# COMPACT_ATOMS: atom_id res chain seq x y z
N MET A 1 1.48 -1.63 -7.50
CA MET A 1 1.40 -0.30 -6.84
C MET A 1 2.60 0.58 -7.12
N HIS A 2 3.81 0.07 -6.98
CA HIS A 2 5.02 0.91 -7.07
C HIS A 2 5.19 1.59 -8.41
N VAL A 3 4.81 0.96 -9.49
CA VAL A 3 4.92 1.51 -10.84
C VAL A 3 4.09 2.78 -11.05
N LEU A 4 3.10 3.06 -10.19
CA LEU A 4 2.24 4.24 -10.28
C LEU A 4 2.98 5.54 -9.95
N PHE A 5 4.11 5.46 -9.24
CA PHE A 5 4.83 6.60 -8.72
C PHE A 5 5.88 7.14 -9.70
N ASP A 6 6.49 8.29 -9.35
CA ASP A 6 7.44 8.97 -10.23
C ASP A 6 8.72 8.18 -10.42
N LYS A 7 9.26 7.63 -9.35
CA LYS A 7 10.50 6.84 -9.38
C LYS A 7 10.57 5.88 -8.21
N SER A 8 11.47 4.90 -8.32
CA SER A 8 11.70 3.89 -7.29
C SER A 8 13.20 3.74 -7.01
N GLU A 9 13.55 3.57 -5.74
CA GLU A 9 14.90 3.18 -5.34
C GLU A 9 15.21 1.74 -5.78
N GLU A 10 14.17 0.92 -5.98
CA GLU A 10 14.33 -0.43 -6.51
C GLU A 10 14.72 -0.36 -7.98
N GLY A 11 15.96 -0.76 -8.28
CA GLY A 11 16.49 -0.71 -9.63
C GLY A 11 16.70 0.70 -10.19
N ASN A 12 16.51 1.74 -9.38
CA ASN A 12 16.67 3.13 -9.78
C ASN A 12 15.89 3.46 -11.07
N CYS A 13 14.63 3.04 -11.12
CA CYS A 13 13.76 3.15 -12.29
C CYS A 13 12.76 4.28 -12.18
N ALA A 14 12.40 4.86 -13.34
CA ALA A 14 11.26 5.77 -13.43
C ALA A 14 9.95 4.97 -13.47
N GLY A 15 8.89 5.51 -12.88
CA GLY A 15 7.55 4.94 -12.92
C GLY A 15 6.63 5.68 -13.88
N LEU A 16 5.33 5.41 -13.78
CA LEU A 16 4.31 6.00 -14.65
C LEU A 16 3.91 7.43 -14.24
N SER A 17 4.33 7.89 -13.08
CA SER A 17 4.00 9.23 -12.55
C SER A 17 2.50 9.53 -12.47
N LEU A 18 1.68 8.51 -12.25
CA LEU A 18 0.23 8.67 -12.07
C LEU A 18 -0.10 9.20 -10.68
N ILE A 19 0.73 8.90 -9.69
CA ILE A 19 0.64 9.42 -8.33
C ILE A 19 1.99 10.01 -7.97
N SER A 20 2.02 11.27 -7.56
CA SER A 20 3.27 11.94 -7.20
C SER A 20 3.88 11.35 -5.94
N GLY A 21 5.17 11.05 -5.99
CA GLY A 21 5.91 10.47 -4.87
C GLY A 21 6.98 9.51 -5.33
N GLU A 22 7.59 8.84 -4.37
CA GLU A 22 8.70 7.92 -4.61
C GLU A 22 8.49 6.60 -3.89
N ILE A 23 9.11 5.56 -4.41
CA ILE A 23 9.22 4.27 -3.74
C ILE A 23 10.57 4.20 -3.06
N LYS A 24 10.57 3.96 -1.75
CA LYS A 24 11.76 3.96 -0.91
C LYS A 24 11.98 2.60 -0.27
N LYS A 25 13.24 2.28 0.00
CA LYS A 25 13.60 1.07 0.73
C LYS A 25 13.39 1.29 2.23
N PHE A 26 12.89 0.26 2.94
CA PHE A 26 12.85 0.29 4.40
C PHE A 26 14.25 0.45 4.97
N ASN A 27 14.37 1.23 6.05
CA ASN A 27 15.63 1.45 6.72
C ASN A 27 16.04 0.21 7.52
N THR A 28 17.10 -0.47 7.10
CA THR A 28 17.58 -1.68 7.75
C THR A 28 18.24 -1.45 9.10
N LYS A 29 18.49 -0.20 9.49
CA LYS A 29 19.06 0.14 10.80
C LYS A 29 18.01 0.11 11.91
N LEU A 30 16.73 0.05 11.57
CA LEU A 30 15.66 -0.07 12.54
C LEU A 30 15.51 -1.54 12.97
N ASP A 31 14.99 -1.74 14.18
CA ASP A 31 14.89 -3.06 14.80
C ASP A 31 13.65 -3.82 14.32
N PHE A 32 13.61 -4.12 13.03
CA PHE A 32 12.54 -4.91 12.40
C PHE A 32 13.07 -5.64 11.16
N LYS A 33 12.36 -6.69 10.76
CA LYS A 33 12.80 -7.55 9.65
C LYS A 33 12.43 -7.00 8.28
N ILE A 34 13.34 -7.12 7.32
CA ILE A 34 13.14 -6.85 5.90
C ILE A 34 13.36 -8.16 5.15
N PRO A 35 12.47 -8.58 4.23
CA PRO A 35 11.22 -7.92 3.84
C PRO A 35 10.14 -7.96 4.92
N HIS A 36 9.18 -7.04 4.84
CA HIS A 36 7.92 -7.14 5.56
C HIS A 36 7.14 -8.31 4.96
N MET A 37 7.02 -9.39 5.69
CA MET A 37 6.39 -10.62 5.20
C MET A 37 5.43 -11.16 6.25
N GLY A 38 4.19 -11.44 5.83
CA GLY A 38 3.17 -12.00 6.69
C GLY A 38 1.92 -11.15 6.77
N TRP A 39 1.07 -11.48 7.72
CA TRP A 39 -0.20 -10.80 7.94
C TRP A 39 0.00 -9.53 8.76
N ASN A 40 -0.60 -8.44 8.32
CA ASN A 40 -0.59 -7.20 9.07
C ASN A 40 -1.88 -6.42 8.84
N THR A 41 -2.17 -5.51 9.75
CA THR A 41 -3.41 -4.74 9.75
C THR A 41 -3.28 -3.50 8.88
N VAL A 42 -4.32 -3.22 8.11
CA VAL A 42 -4.48 -1.96 7.38
C VAL A 42 -5.46 -1.08 8.14
N LYS A 43 -5.00 0.10 8.52
CA LYS A 43 -5.83 1.13 9.16
C LYS A 43 -6.33 2.09 8.08
N ILE A 44 -7.64 2.18 7.93
CA ILE A 44 -8.24 3.10 6.97
C ILE A 44 -8.27 4.49 7.59
N ILE A 45 -7.66 5.46 6.92
CA ILE A 45 -7.59 6.85 7.41
C ILE A 45 -8.49 7.79 6.62
N LYS A 46 -9.10 7.29 5.53
CA LYS A 46 -9.97 8.09 4.68
C LYS A 46 -11.08 7.19 4.15
N ASP A 47 -12.34 7.57 4.37
CA ASP A 47 -13.48 6.79 3.91
C ASP A 47 -13.49 6.67 2.39
N ASP A 48 -13.71 5.45 1.92
CA ASP A 48 -13.77 5.14 0.51
C ASP A 48 -14.74 3.98 0.27
N PRO A 49 -15.66 4.10 -0.71
CA PRO A 49 -16.66 3.06 -0.96
C PRO A 49 -16.09 1.71 -1.34
N SER A 50 -14.86 1.67 -1.87
CA SER A 50 -14.20 0.42 -2.25
C SER A 50 -13.65 -0.35 -1.06
N ILE A 51 -13.69 0.25 0.13
CA ILE A 51 -13.10 -0.31 1.34
C ILE A 51 -14.16 -0.43 2.42
N LEU A 52 -14.40 -1.67 2.87
CA LEU A 52 -15.52 -2.00 3.74
C LEU A 52 -15.35 -1.59 5.20
N SER A 53 -14.19 -1.81 5.78
CA SER A 53 -14.02 -1.64 7.20
C SER A 53 -12.56 -1.43 7.59
N ASN A 54 -12.37 -0.88 8.77
CA ASN A 54 -11.08 -0.66 9.39
C ASN A 54 -10.48 -1.95 9.96
N ASN A 55 -9.17 -1.96 10.15
CA ASN A 55 -8.44 -3.00 10.86
C ASN A 55 -8.53 -4.40 10.24
N ASN A 56 -8.74 -4.48 8.92
CA ASN A 56 -8.66 -5.74 8.21
C ASN A 56 -7.21 -6.16 8.06
N LYS A 57 -6.96 -7.47 8.17
CA LYS A 57 -5.63 -8.05 7.99
C LYS A 57 -5.44 -8.54 6.57
N PHE A 58 -4.30 -8.17 6.00
CA PHE A 58 -3.91 -8.57 4.65
C PHE A 58 -2.50 -9.14 4.66
N TYR A 59 -2.18 -9.90 3.61
CA TYR A 59 -0.86 -10.51 3.47
C TYR A 59 0.08 -9.56 2.74
N PHE A 60 1.27 -9.34 3.32
CA PHE A 60 2.32 -8.46 2.79
C PHE A 60 3.58 -9.27 2.49
N ILE A 61 4.27 -8.88 1.42
CA ILE A 61 5.63 -9.33 1.14
C ILE A 61 6.32 -8.26 0.29
N HIS A 62 7.13 -7.40 0.92
CA HIS A 62 7.81 -6.31 0.23
C HIS A 62 8.96 -5.75 1.05
N SER A 63 9.96 -5.17 0.36
CA SER A 63 11.12 -4.52 0.98
C SER A 63 11.14 -3.01 0.75
N TYR A 64 10.24 -2.51 -0.09
CA TYR A 64 10.12 -1.09 -0.42
C TYR A 64 8.71 -0.62 -0.11
N TYR A 65 8.56 0.69 0.12
CA TYR A 65 7.26 1.27 0.41
C TYR A 65 7.05 2.55 -0.38
N ALA A 66 5.79 2.90 -0.61
CA ALA A 66 5.41 4.13 -1.29
C ALA A 66 5.44 5.31 -0.33
N ASP A 67 6.01 6.43 -0.80
CA ASP A 67 6.02 7.70 -0.08
C ASP A 67 5.34 8.77 -0.95
N PRO A 68 3.98 8.84 -0.92
CA PRO A 68 3.25 9.84 -1.71
C PRO A 68 3.57 11.25 -1.25
N LYS A 69 3.71 12.19 -2.20
CA LYS A 69 3.93 13.61 -1.87
C LYS A 69 2.69 14.24 -1.25
N CYS A 70 1.51 13.81 -1.66
CA CYS A 70 0.24 14.35 -1.17
C CYS A 70 -0.44 13.34 -0.24
N SER A 71 -0.65 13.72 1.02
CA SER A 71 -1.33 12.85 1.98
C SER A 71 -2.78 12.55 1.60
N ASN A 72 -3.40 13.38 0.77
CA ASN A 72 -4.75 13.12 0.27
C ASN A 72 -4.86 11.86 -0.58
N ASN A 73 -3.75 11.38 -1.12
CA ASN A 73 -3.69 10.14 -1.90
C ASN A 73 -3.57 8.90 -1.03
N ILE A 74 -3.41 9.05 0.28
CA ILE A 74 -3.28 7.92 1.20
C ILE A 74 -4.66 7.57 1.77
N ILE A 75 -5.12 6.35 1.52
CA ILE A 75 -6.40 5.84 2.02
C ILE A 75 -6.19 4.94 3.23
N GLY A 76 -5.17 4.12 3.22
CA GLY A 76 -4.86 3.21 4.30
C GLY A 76 -3.38 3.17 4.62
N VAL A 77 -3.07 2.90 5.88
CA VAL A 77 -1.69 2.82 6.37
C VAL A 77 -1.48 1.54 7.16
N THR A 78 -0.24 1.10 7.20
CA THR A 78 0.19 -0.09 7.94
C THR A 78 1.51 0.22 8.63
N GLU A 79 1.75 -0.40 9.77
CA GLU A 79 2.99 -0.21 10.52
C GLU A 79 3.90 -1.43 10.42
N HIS A 80 5.15 -1.19 10.03
CA HIS A 80 6.21 -2.19 10.05
C HIS A 80 7.54 -1.48 10.31
N GLY A 81 7.85 -1.26 11.58
CA GLY A 81 8.98 -0.42 11.99
C GLY A 81 8.73 1.07 11.77
N ARG A 82 7.92 1.40 10.79
CA ARG A 82 7.41 2.75 10.50
C ARG A 82 6.03 2.62 9.88
N GLU A 83 5.24 3.67 9.98
CA GLU A 83 3.97 3.72 9.27
C GLU A 83 4.22 3.99 7.79
N PHE A 84 3.58 3.23 6.91
CA PHE A 84 3.69 3.42 5.46
C PHE A 84 2.31 3.34 4.81
N ALA A 85 2.18 3.95 3.63
CA ALA A 85 0.95 3.90 2.85
C ALA A 85 0.76 2.50 2.27
N SER A 86 -0.31 1.82 2.67
CA SER A 86 -0.65 0.50 2.16
C SER A 86 -1.77 0.51 1.14
N ILE A 87 -2.58 1.58 1.10
CA ILE A 87 -3.59 1.83 0.07
C ILE A 87 -3.47 3.27 -0.37
N VAL A 88 -3.33 3.48 -1.68
CA VAL A 88 -3.31 4.82 -2.27
C VAL A 88 -4.40 4.94 -3.33
N LYS A 89 -4.87 6.16 -3.54
CA LYS A 89 -5.89 6.46 -4.54
C LYS A 89 -5.68 7.86 -5.10
N LYS A 90 -5.82 7.98 -6.42
CA LYS A 90 -5.91 9.27 -7.10
C LYS A 90 -6.95 9.14 -8.21
N ASN A 91 -8.05 9.93 -8.12
CA ASN A 91 -9.19 9.80 -9.03
C ASN A 91 -9.74 8.37 -8.98
N ASN A 92 -9.73 7.64 -10.10
CA ASN A 92 -10.17 6.24 -10.18
C ASN A 92 -9.01 5.23 -10.20
N ILE A 93 -7.80 5.69 -9.86
CA ILE A 93 -6.61 4.84 -9.82
C ILE A 93 -6.34 4.43 -8.37
N TYR A 94 -6.29 3.12 -8.13
CA TYR A 94 -6.00 2.53 -6.81
C TYR A 94 -4.70 1.76 -6.86
N GLY A 95 -3.95 1.81 -5.76
CA GLY A 95 -2.80 0.95 -5.56
C GLY A 95 -2.80 0.38 -4.15
N VAL A 96 -2.45 -0.89 -4.02
CA VAL A 96 -2.33 -1.56 -2.72
C VAL A 96 -0.98 -2.24 -2.60
N GLN A 97 -0.38 -2.18 -1.41
CA GLN A 97 0.89 -2.83 -1.14
C GLN A 97 0.71 -4.31 -0.82
N PHE A 98 -0.39 -4.67 -0.18
CA PHE A 98 -0.67 -6.06 0.14
C PHE A 98 -1.10 -6.86 -1.10
N HIS A 99 -1.12 -8.18 -0.94
CA HIS A 99 -1.58 -9.11 -1.97
C HIS A 99 -3.02 -9.56 -1.67
N PRO A 100 -4.03 -8.95 -2.32
CA PRO A 100 -5.43 -9.36 -2.07
C PRO A 100 -5.68 -10.84 -2.38
N GLU A 101 -5.02 -11.36 -3.42
CA GLU A 101 -5.15 -12.76 -3.86
C GLU A 101 -4.59 -13.75 -2.83
N LYS A 102 -3.74 -13.27 -1.91
CA LYS A 102 -3.17 -14.08 -0.82
C LYS A 102 -3.79 -13.76 0.54
N SER A 103 -4.78 -12.89 0.59
CA SER A 103 -5.33 -12.35 1.83
C SER A 103 -6.67 -12.99 2.22
N HIS A 104 -6.99 -14.17 1.67
CA HIS A 104 -8.19 -14.96 1.99
C HIS A 104 -9.46 -14.11 1.93
N LEU A 105 -10.30 -14.18 2.98
CA LEU A 105 -11.60 -13.51 3.01
C LEU A 105 -11.51 -11.99 2.85
N PHE A 106 -10.59 -11.34 3.54
CA PHE A 106 -10.44 -9.88 3.46
C PHE A 106 -9.97 -9.42 2.08
N GLY A 107 -9.06 -10.19 1.47
CA GLY A 107 -8.60 -9.91 0.13
C GLY A 107 -9.72 -10.06 -0.90
N ARG A 108 -10.52 -11.12 -0.76
CA ARG A 108 -11.69 -11.35 -1.61
C ARG A 108 -12.71 -10.23 -1.50
N LYS A 109 -13.05 -9.81 -0.28
CA LYS A 109 -13.98 -8.71 -0.05
C LYS A 109 -13.46 -7.40 -0.63
N PHE A 110 -12.17 -7.13 -0.48
CA PHE A 110 -11.54 -5.96 -1.06
C PHE A 110 -11.71 -5.92 -2.59
N LEU A 111 -11.41 -7.04 -3.27
CA LEU A 111 -11.53 -7.13 -4.71
C LEU A 111 -12.98 -6.98 -5.17
N GLU A 112 -13.92 -7.61 -4.49
CA GLU A 112 -15.34 -7.48 -4.80
C GLU A 112 -15.82 -6.04 -4.70
N ASN A 113 -15.43 -5.34 -3.64
CA ASN A 113 -15.79 -3.95 -3.45
C ASN A 113 -15.15 -3.03 -4.48
N PHE A 114 -13.90 -3.28 -4.82
CA PHE A 114 -13.20 -2.52 -5.85
C PHE A 114 -13.93 -2.64 -7.20
N LEU A 115 -14.37 -3.84 -7.56
CA LEU A 115 -15.08 -4.06 -8.82
C LEU A 115 -16.46 -3.39 -8.85
N ASN A 116 -17.08 -3.20 -7.69
CA ASN A 116 -18.41 -2.63 -7.56
C ASN A 116 -18.40 -1.13 -7.23
N ALA A 117 -17.22 -0.55 -7.10
CA ALA A 117 -17.08 0.86 -6.74
C ALA A 117 -17.33 1.80 -7.93
#